data_836d3081f4f298907e55fd14096b72e1
#
_entry.id   836d3081f4f298907e55fd14096b72e1
#
_cell.length_a   1.000
_cell.length_b   1.000
_cell.length_c   1.000
_cell.angle_alpha   90.00
_cell.angle_beta   90.00
_cell.angle_gamma   90.00
#
_symmetry.space_group_name_H-M   'P 1'
#
loop_
_entity.id
_entity.type
_entity.pdbx_description
1 polymer ?
#
loop_
_entity_poly.entity_id
_entity_poly.type
_entity_poly.pdbx_seq_one_letter_code
_entity_poly.pdbx_strand_id
1 'polypeptide(L)'
;MRIEVKVEELRKKKIFVATPMYGGQCSGMFAKACIDLATLCSNYGVDCRFFFIFNESLITRARNYLVDEFLRHDEYTHLMFIDSDIHFDPKDVLSLAVLCDDDKPIVGGPYGKKCIAWEKVRQAVDCGIGDENVEELSKFTGDFVFNPVLGTRELMITEPVEVLEIGTGFMMVQRNVFDTFRKEYPRFHYKPDHNRSENFKGDRYIHAYFDTVIDNDSYMPGGESGNSDRYLSEDYMFCQLSRRIGHKIYLCPWMKLGHVGTYVFDGTMAELGRIDTANPHALENMKEAQQLRENRRIRKENKIATDEIEQIQKKTMNRAERRKALKNKNK
;
A
#
# COMPACT_ATOMS: atom_id res chain seq x y z
N MET A 1 2.65 11.56 6.57
CA MET A 1 3.76 12.36 6.01
C MET A 1 3.20 13.64 5.38
N ARG A 2 3.91 14.78 5.47
CA ARG A 2 3.57 16.01 4.73
C ARG A 2 4.59 16.16 3.60
N ILE A 3 4.11 16.12 2.36
CA ILE A 3 4.93 16.32 1.16
C ILE A 3 4.67 17.75 0.67
N GLU A 4 5.71 18.55 0.60
CA GLU A 4 5.64 19.91 0.04
C GLU A 4 6.35 19.91 -1.31
N VAL A 5 5.64 20.29 -2.35
CA VAL A 5 6.17 20.39 -3.71
C VAL A 5 5.63 21.64 -4.39
N LYS A 6 6.43 22.26 -5.23
CA LYS A 6 5.96 23.35 -6.08
C LYS A 6 5.03 22.79 -7.15
N VAL A 7 3.93 23.47 -7.41
CA VAL A 7 2.92 23.04 -8.40
C VAL A 7 3.56 22.86 -9.79
N GLU A 8 4.55 23.68 -10.14
CA GLU A 8 5.29 23.60 -11.41
C GLU A 8 6.05 22.26 -11.55
N GLU A 9 6.61 21.74 -10.46
CA GLU A 9 7.29 20.43 -10.46
C GLU A 9 6.26 19.31 -10.57
N LEU A 10 5.14 19.42 -9.89
CA LEU A 10 4.05 18.44 -9.99
C LEU A 10 3.49 18.38 -11.43
N ARG A 11 3.35 19.50 -12.12
CA ARG A 11 2.88 19.58 -13.52
C ARG A 11 3.80 18.89 -14.52
N LYS A 12 5.07 18.68 -14.19
CA LYS A 12 6.00 17.88 -15.03
C LYS A 12 5.69 16.40 -14.98
N LYS A 13 4.96 15.94 -13.95
CA LYS A 13 4.55 14.55 -13.77
C LYS A 13 3.25 14.31 -14.52
N LYS A 14 3.34 13.66 -15.68
CA LYS A 14 2.20 13.29 -16.51
C LYS A 14 1.83 11.86 -16.23
N ILE A 15 0.62 11.65 -15.72
CA ILE A 15 0.18 10.39 -15.11
C ILE A 15 -0.75 9.64 -16.06
N PHE A 16 -0.42 8.39 -16.35
CA PHE A 16 -1.28 7.47 -17.06
C PHE A 16 -1.84 6.44 -16.07
N VAL A 17 -3.10 6.59 -15.68
CA VAL A 17 -3.80 5.67 -14.77
C VAL A 17 -4.30 4.48 -15.58
N ALA A 18 -3.85 3.29 -15.22
CA ALA A 18 -4.12 2.04 -15.93
C ALA A 18 -4.86 1.05 -15.01
N THR A 19 -6.07 0.63 -15.41
CA THR A 19 -6.91 -0.25 -14.59
C THR A 19 -7.38 -1.47 -15.39
N PRO A 20 -7.03 -2.68 -14.95
CA PRO A 20 -7.69 -3.89 -15.43
C PRO A 20 -9.11 -3.95 -14.85
N MET A 21 -10.11 -4.08 -15.71
CA MET A 21 -11.53 -4.02 -15.35
C MET A 21 -12.29 -5.19 -15.95
N TYR A 22 -12.08 -6.39 -15.40
CA TYR A 22 -12.74 -7.61 -15.86
C TYR A 22 -14.26 -7.48 -15.72
N GLY A 23 -14.98 -7.89 -16.76
CA GLY A 23 -16.44 -7.75 -16.81
C GLY A 23 -16.95 -6.30 -16.92
N GLY A 24 -16.07 -5.31 -17.10
CA GLY A 24 -16.43 -3.89 -17.11
C GLY A 24 -16.91 -3.36 -15.76
N GLN A 25 -16.58 -4.04 -14.67
CA GLN A 25 -17.08 -3.72 -13.33
C GLN A 25 -15.99 -3.07 -12.46
N CYS A 26 -16.43 -2.14 -11.62
CA CYS A 26 -15.60 -1.54 -10.58
C CYS A 26 -16.41 -1.28 -9.31
N SER A 27 -15.73 -1.08 -8.20
CA SER A 27 -16.39 -0.64 -6.98
C SER A 27 -16.82 0.83 -7.08
N GLY A 28 -17.96 1.18 -6.48
CA GLY A 28 -18.40 2.58 -6.42
C GLY A 28 -17.40 3.50 -5.71
N MET A 29 -16.64 2.98 -4.75
CA MET A 29 -15.56 3.70 -4.07
C MET A 29 -14.40 4.02 -5.01
N PHE A 30 -13.99 3.07 -5.86
CA PHE A 30 -12.99 3.29 -6.90
C PHE A 30 -13.47 4.34 -7.90
N ALA A 31 -14.71 4.22 -8.42
CA ALA A 31 -15.26 5.18 -9.38
C ALA A 31 -15.25 6.60 -8.82
N LYS A 32 -15.69 6.77 -7.55
CA LYS A 32 -15.66 8.06 -6.86
C LYS A 32 -14.22 8.59 -6.74
N ALA A 33 -13.28 7.77 -6.31
CA ALA A 33 -11.88 8.16 -6.15
C ALA A 33 -11.24 8.59 -7.48
N CYS A 34 -11.58 7.94 -8.61
CA CYS A 34 -11.14 8.34 -9.95
C CYS A 34 -11.70 9.71 -10.37
N ILE A 35 -12.98 9.98 -10.10
CA ILE A 35 -13.61 11.29 -10.38
C ILE A 35 -12.94 12.39 -9.54
N ASP A 36 -12.72 12.12 -8.25
CA ASP A 36 -12.04 13.06 -7.35
C ASP A 36 -10.59 13.30 -7.81
N LEU A 37 -9.88 12.26 -8.27
CA LEU A 37 -8.52 12.38 -8.81
C LEU A 37 -8.50 13.23 -10.09
N ALA A 38 -9.41 12.98 -11.02
CA ALA A 38 -9.51 13.78 -12.26
C ALA A 38 -9.76 15.26 -11.95
N THR A 39 -10.65 15.53 -10.99
CA THR A 39 -10.94 16.89 -10.52
C THR A 39 -9.72 17.53 -9.87
N LEU A 40 -9.02 16.79 -9.00
CA LEU A 40 -7.82 17.27 -8.32
C LEU A 40 -6.69 17.58 -9.30
N CYS A 41 -6.44 16.70 -10.26
CA CYS A 41 -5.45 16.89 -11.32
C CYS A 41 -5.78 18.13 -12.16
N SER A 42 -7.05 18.30 -12.55
CA SER A 42 -7.52 19.47 -13.30
C SER A 42 -7.26 20.77 -12.52
N ASN A 43 -7.57 20.79 -11.22
CA ASN A 43 -7.37 21.98 -10.37
C ASN A 43 -5.91 22.40 -10.26
N TYR A 44 -4.97 21.44 -10.27
CA TYR A 44 -3.54 21.69 -10.22
C TYR A 44 -2.89 21.82 -11.61
N GLY A 45 -3.63 21.55 -12.70
CA GLY A 45 -3.10 21.52 -14.06
C GLY A 45 -2.11 20.38 -14.29
N VAL A 46 -2.34 19.23 -13.65
CA VAL A 46 -1.59 17.99 -13.84
C VAL A 46 -2.26 17.17 -14.92
N ASP A 47 -1.49 16.76 -15.93
CA ASP A 47 -1.99 15.90 -17.00
C ASP A 47 -2.18 14.47 -16.45
N CYS A 48 -3.44 13.99 -16.47
CA CYS A 48 -3.82 12.69 -15.95
C CYS A 48 -4.81 12.01 -16.88
N ARG A 49 -4.40 10.91 -17.50
CA ARG A 49 -5.22 10.10 -18.39
C ARG A 49 -5.64 8.81 -17.70
N PHE A 50 -6.91 8.45 -17.85
CA PHE A 50 -7.43 7.17 -17.40
C PHE A 50 -7.61 6.23 -18.58
N PHE A 51 -7.10 5.02 -18.45
CA PHE A 51 -7.26 3.96 -19.42
C PHE A 51 -7.70 2.67 -18.74
N PHE A 52 -8.86 2.15 -19.15
CA PHE A 52 -9.46 0.95 -18.61
C PHE A 52 -9.46 -0.15 -19.65
N ILE A 53 -8.93 -1.34 -19.32
CA ILE A 53 -9.04 -2.51 -20.18
C ILE A 53 -10.19 -3.39 -19.70
N PHE A 54 -11.12 -3.67 -20.59
CA PHE A 54 -12.31 -4.47 -20.30
C PHE A 54 -12.14 -5.91 -20.77
N ASN A 55 -12.75 -6.85 -20.04
CA ASN A 55 -12.92 -8.24 -20.44
C ASN A 55 -11.63 -9.02 -20.77
N GLU A 56 -10.48 -8.60 -20.28
CA GLU A 56 -9.30 -9.44 -20.31
C GLU A 56 -9.26 -10.33 -19.06
N SER A 57 -9.39 -11.64 -19.26
CA SER A 57 -9.54 -12.60 -18.17
C SER A 57 -8.21 -12.99 -17.52
N LEU A 58 -7.10 -12.83 -18.26
CA LEU A 58 -5.76 -13.16 -17.75
C LEU A 58 -5.08 -11.88 -17.29
N ILE A 59 -4.90 -11.74 -15.98
CA ILE A 59 -4.35 -10.51 -15.37
C ILE A 59 -2.97 -10.14 -15.93
N THR A 60 -2.10 -11.12 -16.17
CA THR A 60 -0.78 -10.90 -16.78
C THR A 60 -0.89 -10.22 -18.13
N ARG A 61 -1.79 -10.68 -19.00
CA ARG A 61 -2.04 -10.05 -20.31
C ARG A 61 -2.64 -8.66 -20.17
N ALA A 62 -3.56 -8.47 -19.23
CA ALA A 62 -4.14 -7.16 -18.96
C ALA A 62 -3.06 -6.14 -18.56
N ARG A 63 -2.18 -6.49 -17.61
CA ARG A 63 -1.07 -5.63 -17.20
C ARG A 63 -0.13 -5.30 -18.36
N ASN A 64 0.28 -6.29 -19.14
CA ASN A 64 1.17 -6.11 -20.29
C ASN A 64 0.56 -5.21 -21.37
N TYR A 65 -0.75 -5.37 -21.63
CA TYR A 65 -1.46 -4.52 -22.58
C TYR A 65 -1.55 -3.07 -22.08
N LEU A 66 -1.80 -2.87 -20.80
CA LEU A 66 -1.84 -1.54 -20.17
C LEU A 66 -0.48 -0.84 -20.26
N VAL A 67 0.63 -1.57 -20.07
CA VAL A 67 1.98 -1.02 -20.27
C VAL A 67 2.23 -0.69 -21.74
N ASP A 68 1.87 -1.58 -22.67
CA ASP A 68 2.02 -1.33 -24.11
C ASP A 68 1.26 -0.07 -24.54
N GLU A 69 0.05 0.13 -24.04
CA GLU A 69 -0.74 1.33 -24.29
C GLU A 69 -0.09 2.59 -23.71
N PHE A 70 0.37 2.53 -22.46
CA PHE A 70 1.14 3.63 -21.85
C PHE A 70 2.39 3.99 -22.67
N LEU A 71 3.17 3.00 -23.09
CA LEU A 71 4.41 3.22 -23.85
C LEU A 71 4.19 3.84 -25.23
N ARG A 72 2.98 3.72 -25.79
CA ARG A 72 2.60 4.36 -27.06
C ARG A 72 2.23 5.84 -26.92
N HIS A 73 2.10 6.30 -25.71
CA HIS A 73 1.83 7.69 -25.37
C HIS A 73 3.08 8.32 -24.77
N ASP A 74 3.99 8.77 -25.62
CA ASP A 74 5.33 9.27 -25.23
C ASP A 74 5.26 10.51 -24.31
N GLU A 75 4.12 11.20 -24.30
CA GLU A 75 3.89 12.35 -23.43
C GLU A 75 3.76 12.02 -21.95
N TYR A 76 3.36 10.77 -21.58
CA TYR A 76 3.19 10.38 -20.18
C TYR A 76 4.50 9.87 -19.59
N THR A 77 4.80 10.32 -18.37
CA THR A 77 6.06 10.04 -17.66
C THR A 77 5.94 8.91 -16.63
N HIS A 78 4.75 8.72 -16.11
CA HIS A 78 4.48 7.76 -15.03
C HIS A 78 3.25 6.92 -15.35
N LEU A 79 3.39 5.61 -15.18
CA LEU A 79 2.28 4.66 -15.20
C LEU A 79 1.79 4.45 -13.77
N MET A 80 0.50 4.64 -13.52
CA MET A 80 -0.14 4.37 -12.23
C MET A 80 -1.12 3.23 -12.37
N PHE A 81 -0.77 2.06 -11.88
CA PHE A 81 -1.72 0.96 -11.73
C PHE A 81 -2.63 1.18 -10.53
N ILE A 82 -3.94 1.09 -10.76
CA ILE A 82 -4.96 1.04 -9.72
C ILE A 82 -5.96 -0.04 -10.08
N ASP A 83 -6.16 -1.03 -9.22
CA ASP A 83 -7.17 -2.05 -9.45
C ASP A 83 -8.58 -1.51 -9.21
N SER A 84 -9.56 -2.03 -9.97
CA SER A 84 -10.95 -1.51 -10.01
C SER A 84 -11.73 -1.68 -8.70
N ASP A 85 -11.12 -2.31 -7.70
CA ASP A 85 -11.65 -2.54 -6.36
C ASP A 85 -10.79 -1.90 -5.25
N ILE A 86 -9.84 -1.04 -5.60
CA ILE A 86 -9.07 -0.26 -4.63
C ILE A 86 -9.71 1.10 -4.40
N HIS A 87 -10.03 1.40 -3.16
CA HIS A 87 -10.41 2.73 -2.68
C HIS A 87 -9.17 3.49 -2.21
N PHE A 88 -8.98 4.71 -2.66
CA PHE A 88 -7.79 5.52 -2.40
C PHE A 88 -8.14 7.01 -2.21
N ASP A 89 -7.25 7.74 -1.51
CA ASP A 89 -7.29 9.21 -1.51
C ASP A 89 -6.57 9.72 -2.78
N PRO A 90 -7.19 10.59 -3.60
CA PRO A 90 -6.55 11.21 -4.78
C PRO A 90 -5.19 11.86 -4.48
N LYS A 91 -5.01 12.39 -3.28
CA LYS A 91 -3.74 12.98 -2.85
C LYS A 91 -2.61 11.96 -2.76
N ASP A 92 -2.93 10.70 -2.49
CA ASP A 92 -1.93 9.63 -2.46
C ASP A 92 -1.34 9.38 -3.85
N VAL A 93 -2.14 9.47 -4.92
CA VAL A 93 -1.64 9.36 -6.30
C VAL A 93 -0.68 10.52 -6.63
N LEU A 94 -1.04 11.76 -6.27
CA LEU A 94 -0.15 12.91 -6.47
C LEU A 94 1.11 12.81 -5.60
N SER A 95 1.00 12.26 -4.39
CA SER A 95 2.15 12.00 -3.52
C SER A 95 3.09 10.97 -4.13
N LEU A 96 2.55 9.87 -4.69
CA LEU A 96 3.36 8.91 -5.42
C LEU A 96 4.04 9.55 -6.63
N ALA A 97 3.34 10.41 -7.40
CA ALA A 97 3.92 11.07 -8.56
C ALA A 97 5.11 11.97 -8.19
N VAL A 98 5.06 12.63 -7.03
CA VAL A 98 6.17 13.43 -6.51
C VAL A 98 7.34 12.57 -6.06
N LEU A 99 7.05 11.46 -5.36
CA LEU A 99 8.05 10.56 -4.80
C LEU A 99 8.68 9.64 -5.86
N CYS A 100 7.96 9.37 -6.96
CA CYS A 100 8.44 8.54 -8.04
C CYS A 100 9.44 9.33 -8.90
N ASP A 101 10.71 9.08 -8.69
CA ASP A 101 11.84 9.73 -9.31
C ASP A 101 12.94 8.71 -9.68
N ASP A 102 14.10 9.17 -10.12
CA ASP A 102 15.19 8.29 -10.54
C ASP A 102 15.78 7.48 -9.38
N ASP A 103 15.67 7.97 -8.14
CA ASP A 103 16.11 7.25 -6.93
C ASP A 103 15.06 6.22 -6.46
N LYS A 104 13.79 6.50 -6.72
CA LYS A 104 12.63 5.70 -6.33
C LYS A 104 11.71 5.43 -7.53
N PRO A 105 12.18 4.69 -8.53
CA PRO A 105 11.48 4.57 -9.82
C PRO A 105 10.20 3.71 -9.77
N ILE A 106 10.00 2.95 -8.71
CA ILE A 106 8.83 2.12 -8.45
C ILE A 106 8.37 2.37 -7.01
N VAL A 107 7.17 2.92 -6.85
CA VAL A 107 6.60 3.27 -5.55
C VAL A 107 5.14 2.81 -5.46
N GLY A 108 4.67 2.44 -4.27
CA GLY A 108 3.27 2.06 -4.10
C GLY A 108 2.78 2.20 -2.67
N GLY A 109 1.47 2.05 -2.50
CA GLY A 109 0.80 2.04 -1.20
C GLY A 109 0.42 0.63 -0.75
N PRO A 110 0.40 0.36 0.58
CA PRO A 110 -0.04 -0.90 1.12
C PRO A 110 -1.56 -1.02 1.05
N TYR A 111 -2.07 -2.09 0.46
CA TYR A 111 -3.48 -2.44 0.56
C TYR A 111 -3.65 -3.82 1.18
N GLY A 112 -4.77 -4.01 1.90
CA GLY A 112 -5.05 -5.25 2.58
C GLY A 112 -5.44 -6.37 1.62
N LYS A 113 -5.12 -7.62 1.97
CA LYS A 113 -5.74 -8.79 1.34
C LYS A 113 -7.22 -8.82 1.67
N LYS A 114 -8.03 -9.47 0.83
CA LYS A 114 -9.48 -9.67 1.07
C LYS A 114 -9.69 -10.78 2.12
N CYS A 115 -9.20 -10.52 3.34
CA CYS A 115 -9.36 -11.41 4.48
C CYS A 115 -9.49 -10.58 5.76
N ILE A 116 -10.02 -11.20 6.82
CA ILE A 116 -10.04 -10.62 8.15
C ILE A 116 -9.05 -11.39 9.02
N ALA A 117 -7.99 -10.72 9.46
CA ALA A 117 -6.96 -11.28 10.34
C ALA A 117 -7.46 -11.28 11.79
N TRP A 118 -8.32 -12.23 12.14
CA TRP A 118 -8.96 -12.33 13.47
C TRP A 118 -7.95 -12.42 14.60
N GLU A 119 -6.78 -13.02 14.37
CA GLU A 119 -5.69 -13.09 15.34
C GLU A 119 -5.15 -11.70 15.71
N LYS A 120 -5.04 -10.80 14.72
CA LYS A 120 -4.61 -9.41 14.95
C LYS A 120 -5.68 -8.63 15.70
N VAL A 121 -6.96 -8.85 15.37
CA VAL A 121 -8.09 -8.25 16.10
C VAL A 121 -8.06 -8.69 17.57
N ARG A 122 -7.86 -9.98 17.83
CA ARG A 122 -7.73 -10.49 19.19
C ARG A 122 -6.55 -9.86 19.94
N GLN A 123 -5.38 -9.77 19.31
CA GLN A 123 -4.20 -9.10 19.89
C GLN A 123 -4.50 -7.63 20.22
N ALA A 124 -5.23 -6.93 19.34
CA ALA A 124 -5.63 -5.54 19.60
C ALA A 124 -6.53 -5.44 20.84
N VAL A 125 -7.50 -6.35 20.99
CA VAL A 125 -8.35 -6.44 22.19
C VAL A 125 -7.49 -6.71 23.43
N ASP A 126 -6.56 -7.66 23.37
CA ASP A 126 -5.67 -8.00 24.47
C ASP A 126 -4.78 -6.80 24.89
N CYS A 127 -4.49 -5.89 23.95
CA CYS A 127 -3.80 -4.64 24.22
C CYS A 127 -4.70 -3.51 24.72
N GLY A 128 -6.01 -3.75 24.92
CA GLY A 128 -6.99 -2.74 25.37
C GLY A 128 -7.46 -1.80 24.27
N ILE A 129 -7.17 -2.10 23.01
CA ILE A 129 -7.72 -1.35 21.87
C ILE A 129 -9.19 -1.74 21.71
N GLY A 130 -10.05 -0.76 21.50
CA GLY A 130 -11.49 -0.97 21.44
C GLY A 130 -12.21 -0.85 22.79
N ASP A 131 -11.50 -0.66 23.91
CA ASP A 131 -12.13 -0.49 25.22
C ASP A 131 -13.00 0.78 25.29
N GLU A 132 -12.58 1.86 24.63
CA GLU A 132 -13.35 3.11 24.55
C GLU A 132 -14.26 3.15 23.31
N ASN A 133 -13.79 2.61 22.17
CA ASN A 133 -14.52 2.57 20.91
C ASN A 133 -14.23 1.27 20.17
N VAL A 134 -15.19 0.37 20.13
CA VAL A 134 -15.06 -0.95 19.50
C VAL A 134 -14.79 -0.87 18.00
N GLU A 135 -15.20 0.22 17.33
CA GLU A 135 -14.95 0.42 15.89
C GLU A 135 -13.46 0.55 15.56
N GLU A 136 -12.61 0.93 16.54
CA GLU A 136 -11.16 0.98 16.37
C GLU A 136 -10.58 -0.38 15.99
N LEU A 137 -11.22 -1.48 16.39
CA LEU A 137 -10.79 -2.84 16.06
C LEU A 137 -10.79 -3.10 14.54
N SER A 138 -11.64 -2.41 13.80
CA SER A 138 -11.69 -2.53 12.33
C SER A 138 -10.34 -2.19 11.65
N LYS A 139 -9.50 -1.39 12.28
CA LYS A 139 -8.17 -1.00 11.78
C LYS A 139 -7.14 -2.13 11.88
N PHE A 140 -7.44 -3.20 12.60
CA PHE A 140 -6.54 -4.33 12.88
C PHE A 140 -6.93 -5.59 12.09
N THR A 141 -7.87 -5.48 11.18
CA THR A 141 -8.33 -6.61 10.35
C THR A 141 -7.43 -6.91 9.16
N GLY A 142 -6.54 -5.98 8.79
CA GLY A 142 -5.77 -6.05 7.56
C GLY A 142 -4.52 -6.94 7.66
N ASP A 143 -4.29 -7.69 6.57
CA ASP A 143 -3.00 -8.28 6.22
C ASP A 143 -2.58 -7.69 4.88
N PHE A 144 -1.38 -7.10 4.78
CA PHE A 144 -1.02 -6.23 3.67
C PHE A 144 -0.20 -6.95 2.59
N VAL A 145 -0.37 -6.49 1.34
CA VAL A 145 0.30 -7.06 0.16
C VAL A 145 1.63 -6.37 -0.08
N PHE A 146 2.68 -6.85 0.58
CA PHE A 146 4.07 -6.51 0.31
C PHE A 146 5.01 -7.50 0.99
N ASN A 147 6.27 -7.57 0.55
CA ASN A 147 7.31 -8.32 1.22
C ASN A 147 8.47 -7.38 1.57
N PRO A 148 8.85 -7.27 2.87
CA PRO A 148 9.96 -6.43 3.29
C PRO A 148 11.30 -6.98 2.83
N VAL A 149 12.34 -6.15 2.81
CA VAL A 149 13.72 -6.60 2.61
C VAL A 149 14.09 -7.58 3.72
N LEU A 150 14.83 -8.64 3.38
CA LEU A 150 15.25 -9.67 4.34
C LEU A 150 15.98 -9.05 5.53
N GLY A 151 15.60 -9.48 6.72
CA GLY A 151 16.17 -8.97 7.98
C GLY A 151 15.53 -7.68 8.51
N THR A 152 14.60 -7.05 7.80
CA THR A 152 13.83 -5.91 8.29
C THR A 152 12.95 -6.33 9.47
N ARG A 153 13.16 -5.77 10.65
CA ARG A 153 12.36 -6.04 11.86
C ARG A 153 11.32 -4.95 12.13
N GLU A 154 11.61 -3.73 11.71
CA GLU A 154 10.78 -2.55 11.92
C GLU A 154 10.64 -1.77 10.62
N LEU A 155 9.46 -1.23 10.36
CA LEU A 155 9.18 -0.37 9.21
C LEU A 155 8.92 1.05 9.68
N MET A 156 9.62 2.01 9.11
CA MET A 156 9.32 3.43 9.31
C MET A 156 8.00 3.77 8.59
N ILE A 157 6.98 4.14 9.36
CA ILE A 157 5.64 4.40 8.81
C ILE A 157 5.45 5.82 8.27
N THR A 158 6.45 6.68 8.40
CA THR A 158 6.39 8.11 8.06
C THR A 158 7.16 8.48 6.80
N GLU A 159 7.87 7.56 6.18
CA GLU A 159 8.69 7.78 4.98
C GLU A 159 8.63 6.57 4.04
N PRO A 160 9.00 6.72 2.74
CA PRO A 160 9.09 5.59 1.82
C PRO A 160 10.12 4.57 2.30
N VAL A 161 9.75 3.30 2.33
CA VAL A 161 10.61 2.19 2.79
C VAL A 161 10.92 1.28 1.63
N GLU A 162 12.22 0.95 1.43
CA GLU A 162 12.62 -0.06 0.44
C GLU A 162 12.07 -1.43 0.83
N VAL A 163 11.46 -2.12 -0.14
CA VAL A 163 10.88 -3.45 0.03
C VAL A 163 11.29 -4.37 -1.12
N LEU A 164 11.09 -5.68 -0.96
CA LEU A 164 11.36 -6.63 -2.05
C LEU A 164 10.27 -6.59 -3.11
N GLU A 165 9.02 -6.56 -2.70
CA GLU A 165 7.86 -6.74 -3.56
C GLU A 165 6.66 -5.96 -3.02
N ILE A 166 5.86 -5.40 -3.93
CA ILE A 166 4.55 -4.80 -3.66
C ILE A 166 3.56 -5.25 -4.73
N GLY A 167 2.26 -5.18 -4.40
CA GLY A 167 1.20 -5.50 -5.36
C GLY A 167 0.94 -4.36 -6.34
N THR A 168 0.52 -4.69 -7.55
CA THR A 168 0.14 -3.73 -8.60
C THR A 168 -1.22 -3.06 -8.38
N GLY A 169 -1.97 -3.46 -7.36
CA GLY A 169 -3.28 -2.85 -7.06
C GLY A 169 -3.20 -1.34 -6.76
N PHE A 170 -2.01 -0.84 -6.34
CA PHE A 170 -1.72 0.58 -6.19
C PHE A 170 -0.22 0.85 -6.32
N MET A 171 0.27 0.87 -7.57
CA MET A 171 1.70 0.98 -7.88
C MET A 171 1.94 2.02 -8.96
N MET A 172 2.88 2.93 -8.73
CA MET A 172 3.37 3.88 -9.73
C MET A 172 4.77 3.48 -10.20
N VAL A 173 4.97 3.52 -11.51
CA VAL A 173 6.22 3.15 -12.16
C VAL A 173 6.65 4.25 -13.12
N GLN A 174 7.90 4.67 -13.02
CA GLN A 174 8.50 5.63 -13.95
C GLN A 174 8.75 4.99 -15.32
N ARG A 175 8.57 5.73 -16.41
CA ARG A 175 8.71 5.22 -17.80
C ARG A 175 10.02 4.50 -18.07
N ASN A 176 11.14 5.07 -17.60
CA ASN A 176 12.48 4.52 -17.85
C ASN A 176 12.67 3.09 -17.30
N VAL A 177 11.89 2.67 -16.31
CA VAL A 177 11.92 1.30 -15.78
C VAL A 177 11.54 0.30 -16.88
N PHE A 178 10.49 0.59 -17.64
CA PHE A 178 10.04 -0.29 -18.73
C PHE A 178 11.06 -0.32 -19.89
N ASP A 179 11.72 0.80 -20.19
CA ASP A 179 12.75 0.85 -21.21
C ASP A 179 13.98 0.04 -20.80
N THR A 180 14.43 0.17 -19.56
CA THR A 180 15.53 -0.62 -19.00
C THR A 180 15.18 -2.10 -18.97
N PHE A 181 13.97 -2.45 -18.49
CA PHE A 181 13.49 -3.83 -18.44
C PHE A 181 13.47 -4.48 -19.81
N ARG A 182 12.93 -3.80 -20.82
CA ARG A 182 12.88 -4.30 -22.19
C ARG A 182 14.27 -4.51 -22.79
N LYS A 183 15.22 -3.65 -22.46
CA LYS A 183 16.61 -3.75 -22.91
C LYS A 183 17.33 -4.96 -22.31
N GLU A 184 17.14 -5.19 -21.02
CA GLU A 184 17.81 -6.28 -20.28
C GLU A 184 17.14 -7.64 -20.49
N TYR A 185 15.82 -7.65 -20.74
CA TYR A 185 15.03 -8.86 -20.98
C TYR A 185 14.39 -8.89 -22.38
N PRO A 186 15.14 -8.76 -23.48
CA PRO A 186 14.59 -8.62 -24.83
C PRO A 186 13.78 -9.83 -25.30
N ARG A 187 13.97 -10.99 -24.66
CA ARG A 187 13.24 -12.23 -24.98
C ARG A 187 11.79 -12.26 -24.50
N PHE A 188 11.40 -11.38 -23.58
CA PHE A 188 10.08 -11.37 -22.97
C PHE A 188 9.08 -10.60 -23.84
N HIS A 189 8.90 -11.06 -25.08
CA HIS A 189 7.91 -10.49 -25.97
C HIS A 189 7.07 -11.61 -26.58
N TYR A 190 5.82 -11.31 -26.85
CA TYR A 190 4.87 -12.25 -27.42
C TYR A 190 3.97 -11.60 -28.45
N LYS A 191 3.41 -12.42 -29.35
CA LYS A 191 2.38 -11.99 -30.27
C LYS A 191 1.01 -12.17 -29.59
N PRO A 192 0.23 -11.10 -29.39
CA PRO A 192 -1.10 -11.24 -28.84
C PRO A 192 -2.03 -11.95 -29.80
N ASP A 193 -2.89 -12.79 -29.27
CA ASP A 193 -3.82 -13.64 -30.03
C ASP A 193 -5.23 -13.05 -30.16
N HIS A 194 -5.45 -11.83 -29.64
CA HIS A 194 -6.76 -11.18 -29.73
C HIS A 194 -6.65 -9.73 -30.20
N ASN A 195 -7.57 -9.37 -31.07
CA ASN A 195 -7.76 -8.03 -31.61
C ASN A 195 -8.95 -7.38 -30.90
N ARG A 196 -8.73 -6.48 -29.96
CA ARG A 196 -9.84 -5.90 -29.20
C ARG A 196 -9.90 -4.39 -29.14
N SER A 197 -8.99 -3.69 -29.81
CA SER A 197 -9.07 -2.25 -29.95
C SER A 197 -9.05 -1.84 -31.42
N GLU A 198 -9.72 -0.75 -31.75
CA GLU A 198 -9.66 -0.14 -33.08
C GLU A 198 -8.22 0.16 -33.54
N ASN A 199 -7.32 0.34 -32.60
CA ASN A 199 -5.92 0.68 -32.80
C ASN A 199 -4.97 -0.52 -32.75
N PHE A 200 -5.47 -1.74 -32.49
CA PHE A 200 -4.66 -2.94 -32.38
C PHE A 200 -5.17 -4.07 -33.30
N LYS A 201 -4.42 -4.35 -34.36
CA LYS A 201 -4.74 -5.38 -35.37
C LYS A 201 -4.05 -6.72 -35.15
N GLY A 202 -3.37 -6.93 -34.01
CA GLY A 202 -2.66 -8.18 -33.69
C GLY A 202 -1.39 -8.43 -34.49
N ASP A 203 -0.84 -7.40 -35.13
CA ASP A 203 0.32 -7.47 -36.02
C ASP A 203 1.63 -7.05 -35.33
N ARG A 204 1.60 -6.64 -34.08
CA ARG A 204 2.77 -6.27 -33.30
C ARG A 204 3.01 -7.19 -32.11
N TYR A 205 4.26 -7.23 -31.66
CA TYR A 205 4.63 -7.89 -30.41
C TYR A 205 4.40 -6.96 -29.23
N ILE A 206 3.96 -7.53 -28.11
CA ILE A 206 3.85 -6.90 -26.79
C ILE A 206 4.94 -7.47 -25.90
N HIS A 207 5.56 -6.63 -25.06
CA HIS A 207 6.55 -7.09 -24.10
C HIS A 207 5.88 -7.59 -22.81
N ALA A 208 6.29 -8.76 -22.31
CA ALA A 208 5.78 -9.36 -21.10
C ALA A 208 6.57 -8.84 -19.89
N TYR A 209 6.15 -7.70 -19.36
CA TYR A 209 6.69 -7.16 -18.10
C TYR A 209 6.15 -7.90 -16.88
N PHE A 210 4.92 -8.42 -16.99
CA PHE A 210 4.17 -9.10 -15.96
C PHE A 210 3.84 -10.52 -16.40
N ASP A 211 4.35 -11.50 -15.65
CA ASP A 211 4.03 -12.91 -15.87
C ASP A 211 4.12 -13.68 -14.55
N THR A 212 3.55 -14.86 -14.50
CA THR A 212 3.69 -15.78 -13.37
C THR A 212 4.83 -16.75 -13.66
N VAL A 213 5.73 -16.93 -12.71
CA VAL A 213 6.93 -17.74 -12.93
C VAL A 213 7.37 -18.45 -11.64
N ILE A 214 7.98 -19.63 -11.77
CA ILE A 214 8.73 -20.25 -10.68
C ILE A 214 10.11 -19.58 -10.63
N ASP A 215 10.45 -18.99 -9.50
CA ASP A 215 11.71 -18.31 -9.27
C ASP A 215 12.85 -19.31 -9.04
N ASN A 216 13.29 -19.94 -10.11
CA ASN A 216 14.43 -20.86 -10.14
C ASN A 216 15.26 -20.67 -11.41
N ASP A 217 16.44 -21.30 -11.47
CA ASP A 217 17.39 -21.13 -12.56
C ASP A 217 16.86 -21.54 -13.93
N SER A 218 15.86 -22.44 -13.99
CA SER A 218 15.27 -22.90 -15.26
C SER A 218 14.38 -21.84 -15.91
N TYR A 219 13.69 -21.02 -15.12
CA TYR A 219 12.74 -20.02 -15.61
C TYR A 219 13.23 -18.59 -15.42
N MET A 220 13.88 -18.33 -14.31
CA MET A 220 14.36 -17.01 -13.91
C MET A 220 15.80 -17.11 -13.41
N PRO A 221 16.82 -16.94 -14.25
CA PRO A 221 18.22 -17.01 -13.82
C PRO A 221 18.46 -16.15 -12.59
N GLY A 222 19.09 -16.71 -11.58
CA GLY A 222 19.34 -16.09 -10.30
C GLY A 222 20.07 -14.77 -10.40
N GLY A 223 19.62 -13.77 -9.61
CA GLY A 223 20.42 -12.59 -9.34
C GLY A 223 21.48 -12.86 -8.26
N GLU A 224 22.18 -11.85 -7.80
CA GLU A 224 23.20 -11.96 -6.73
C GLU A 224 22.69 -12.61 -5.43
N SER A 225 21.40 -12.48 -5.13
CA SER A 225 20.73 -13.06 -3.95
C SER A 225 20.20 -14.49 -4.16
N GLY A 226 20.39 -15.08 -5.35
CA GLY A 226 19.86 -16.41 -5.68
C GLY A 226 18.35 -16.43 -5.97
N ASN A 227 17.80 -17.62 -6.12
CA ASN A 227 16.39 -17.86 -6.39
C ASN A 227 15.64 -18.24 -5.10
N SER A 228 14.34 -17.96 -5.05
CA SER A 228 13.50 -18.22 -3.87
C SER A 228 12.70 -19.53 -3.96
N ASP A 229 12.71 -20.21 -5.10
CA ASP A 229 11.88 -21.37 -5.44
C ASP A 229 10.36 -21.15 -5.28
N ARG A 230 9.93 -19.89 -5.12
CA ARG A 230 8.52 -19.51 -5.03
C ARG A 230 7.88 -19.46 -6.40
N TYR A 231 6.59 -19.79 -6.46
CA TYR A 231 5.76 -19.43 -7.60
C TYR A 231 5.32 -17.96 -7.45
N LEU A 232 5.93 -17.08 -8.22
CA LEU A 232 5.68 -15.65 -8.15
C LEU A 232 4.41 -15.27 -8.91
N SER A 233 3.61 -14.39 -8.34
CA SER A 233 2.56 -13.66 -9.04
C SER A 233 3.18 -12.65 -10.02
N GLU A 234 2.38 -12.10 -10.91
CA GLU A 234 2.84 -11.21 -11.96
C GLU A 234 3.51 -9.93 -11.42
N ASP A 235 2.97 -9.38 -10.35
CA ASP A 235 3.50 -8.20 -9.66
C ASP A 235 4.84 -8.50 -8.97
N TYR A 236 4.94 -9.66 -8.32
CA TYR A 236 6.18 -10.08 -7.65
C TYR A 236 7.27 -10.45 -8.66
N MET A 237 6.92 -11.08 -9.78
CA MET A 237 7.86 -11.33 -10.86
C MET A 237 8.43 -10.02 -11.42
N PHE A 238 7.55 -9.03 -11.70
CA PHE A 238 7.98 -7.70 -12.16
C PHE A 238 8.91 -7.03 -11.15
N CYS A 239 8.56 -7.05 -9.85
CA CYS A 239 9.39 -6.51 -8.79
C CYS A 239 10.76 -7.18 -8.74
N GLN A 240 10.82 -8.51 -8.73
CA GLN A 240 12.08 -9.26 -8.66
C GLN A 240 12.97 -9.01 -9.88
N LEU A 241 12.42 -9.04 -11.09
CA LEU A 241 13.20 -8.77 -12.30
C LEU A 241 13.67 -7.30 -12.37
N SER A 242 12.83 -6.36 -11.96
CA SER A 242 13.23 -4.95 -11.87
C SER A 242 14.38 -4.74 -10.87
N ARG A 243 14.36 -5.44 -9.73
CA ARG A 243 15.45 -5.40 -8.74
C ARG A 243 16.75 -5.99 -9.28
N ARG A 244 16.69 -7.08 -10.05
CA ARG A 244 17.86 -7.74 -10.65
C ARG A 244 18.61 -6.85 -11.66
N ILE A 245 17.93 -5.85 -12.21
CA ILE A 245 18.53 -4.85 -13.11
C ILE A 245 18.81 -3.50 -12.43
N GLY A 246 18.79 -3.47 -11.08
CA GLY A 246 19.23 -2.35 -10.28
C GLY A 246 18.13 -1.36 -9.86
N HIS A 247 16.87 -1.58 -10.21
CA HIS A 247 15.77 -0.75 -9.72
C HIS A 247 15.38 -1.12 -8.29
N LYS A 248 15.01 -0.13 -7.49
CA LYS A 248 14.52 -0.31 -6.13
C LYS A 248 13.01 -0.14 -6.08
N ILE A 249 12.38 -0.87 -5.16
CA ILE A 249 10.95 -0.84 -4.92
C ILE A 249 10.69 -0.17 -3.58
N TYR A 250 9.77 0.79 -3.54
CA TYR A 250 9.44 1.52 -2.32
C TYR A 250 7.97 1.41 -1.97
N LEU A 251 7.70 1.15 -0.69
CA LEU A 251 6.38 1.19 -0.10
C LEU A 251 6.19 2.54 0.62
N CYS A 252 5.00 3.12 0.54
CA CYS A 252 4.57 4.31 1.27
C CYS A 252 3.61 3.90 2.41
N PRO A 253 4.10 3.50 3.60
CA PRO A 253 3.30 2.81 4.61
C PRO A 253 2.19 3.66 5.25
N TRP A 254 2.27 4.99 5.17
CA TRP A 254 1.26 5.91 5.72
C TRP A 254 -0.03 5.99 4.91
N MET A 255 -0.03 5.48 3.67
CA MET A 255 -1.21 5.51 2.81
C MET A 255 -2.27 4.55 3.30
N LYS A 256 -3.54 4.98 3.23
CA LYS A 256 -4.69 4.20 3.69
C LYS A 256 -5.53 3.80 2.49
N LEU A 257 -5.36 2.59 2.05
CA LEU A 257 -6.08 2.05 0.90
C LEU A 257 -7.15 1.05 1.38
N GLY A 258 -8.33 1.13 0.78
CA GLY A 258 -9.40 0.16 1.00
C GLY A 258 -9.42 -0.87 -0.12
N HIS A 259 -9.43 -2.16 0.19
CA HIS A 259 -9.61 -3.23 -0.80
C HIS A 259 -11.05 -3.75 -0.73
N VAL A 260 -11.86 -3.35 -1.68
CA VAL A 260 -13.29 -3.68 -1.73
C VAL A 260 -13.45 -5.12 -2.20
N GLY A 261 -14.22 -5.92 -1.47
CA GLY A 261 -14.48 -7.31 -1.79
C GLY A 261 -15.82 -7.78 -1.27
N THR A 262 -16.22 -8.96 -1.68
CA THR A 262 -17.41 -9.63 -1.17
C THR A 262 -17.08 -10.30 0.17
N TYR A 263 -17.93 -10.08 1.17
CA TYR A 263 -17.88 -10.74 2.46
C TYR A 263 -19.17 -11.50 2.70
N VAL A 264 -19.09 -12.74 3.16
CA VAL A 264 -20.26 -13.53 3.57
C VAL A 264 -20.56 -13.21 5.02
N PHE A 265 -21.67 -12.53 5.26
CA PHE A 265 -22.15 -12.22 6.60
C PHE A 265 -22.91 -13.45 7.11
N ASP A 266 -22.18 -14.37 7.76
CA ASP A 266 -22.75 -15.52 8.41
C ASP A 266 -22.55 -15.43 9.93
N GLY A 267 -23.44 -15.99 10.64
CA GLY A 267 -23.42 -16.08 12.08
C GLY A 267 -24.59 -16.94 12.52
N THR A 268 -24.48 -17.59 13.65
CA THR A 268 -25.59 -18.39 14.18
C THR A 268 -26.15 -17.77 15.44
N MET A 269 -27.46 -17.72 15.54
CA MET A 269 -28.13 -17.25 16.77
C MET A 269 -27.74 -18.10 17.99
N ALA A 270 -27.42 -19.39 17.76
CA ALA A 270 -26.95 -20.27 18.81
C ALA A 270 -25.60 -19.84 19.38
N GLU A 271 -24.67 -19.37 18.53
CA GLU A 271 -23.38 -18.85 19.00
C GLU A 271 -23.54 -17.48 19.67
N LEU A 272 -24.41 -16.61 19.16
CA LEU A 272 -24.72 -15.34 19.83
C LEU A 272 -25.30 -15.56 21.24
N GLY A 273 -26.12 -16.60 21.43
CA GLY A 273 -26.67 -16.97 22.76
C GLY A 273 -25.58 -17.37 23.77
N ARG A 274 -24.35 -17.71 23.34
CA ARG A 274 -23.24 -18.01 24.27
C ARG A 274 -22.66 -16.75 24.92
N ILE A 275 -22.89 -15.58 24.36
CA ILE A 275 -22.51 -14.27 24.92
C ILE A 275 -23.70 -13.55 25.54
N ASP A 276 -24.88 -14.22 25.62
CA ASP A 276 -26.08 -13.65 26.20
C ASP A 276 -25.89 -13.41 27.72
N THR A 277 -26.26 -12.22 28.14
CA THR A 277 -26.23 -11.79 29.55
C THR A 277 -27.21 -12.54 30.47
N ALA A 278 -28.14 -13.32 29.91
CA ALA A 278 -29.02 -14.22 30.65
C ALA A 278 -28.30 -15.43 31.26
N ASN A 279 -27.07 -15.73 30.81
CA ASN A 279 -26.24 -16.78 31.39
C ASN A 279 -25.53 -16.23 32.66
N PRO A 280 -25.73 -16.78 33.85
CA PRO A 280 -25.09 -16.31 35.08
C PRO A 280 -23.57 -16.24 35.00
N HIS A 281 -22.93 -17.19 34.32
CA HIS A 281 -21.48 -17.18 34.13
C HIS A 281 -21.03 -16.14 33.12
N ALA A 282 -21.85 -15.77 32.11
CA ALA A 282 -21.53 -14.69 31.20
C ALA A 282 -21.55 -13.32 31.89
N LEU A 283 -22.48 -13.12 32.85
CA LEU A 283 -22.52 -11.91 33.67
C LEU A 283 -21.31 -11.76 34.61
N GLU A 284 -20.83 -12.85 35.21
CA GLU A 284 -19.59 -12.85 35.98
C GLU A 284 -18.37 -12.53 35.11
N ASN A 285 -18.22 -13.20 33.98
CA ASN A 285 -17.14 -12.96 33.03
C ASN A 285 -17.16 -11.53 32.47
N MET A 286 -18.36 -10.95 32.23
CA MET A 286 -18.49 -9.55 31.82
C MET A 286 -18.06 -8.57 32.91
N LYS A 287 -18.42 -8.84 34.18
CA LYS A 287 -17.96 -8.00 35.29
C LYS A 287 -16.47 -8.07 35.50
N GLU A 288 -15.89 -9.25 35.43
CA GLU A 288 -14.42 -9.43 35.48
C GLU A 288 -13.73 -8.74 34.31
N ALA A 289 -14.26 -8.84 33.09
CA ALA A 289 -13.74 -8.14 31.92
C ALA A 289 -13.85 -6.62 32.06
N GLN A 290 -14.98 -6.10 32.58
CA GLN A 290 -15.14 -4.68 32.89
C GLN A 290 -14.15 -4.20 33.96
N GLN A 291 -13.95 -4.98 35.02
CA GLN A 291 -12.99 -4.65 36.08
C GLN A 291 -11.55 -4.65 35.55
N LEU A 292 -11.21 -5.61 34.69
CA LEU A 292 -9.92 -5.65 34.01
C LEU A 292 -9.69 -4.44 33.07
N ARG A 293 -10.72 -4.02 32.34
CA ARG A 293 -10.69 -2.83 31.51
C ARG A 293 -10.46 -1.56 32.30
N GLU A 294 -11.22 -1.40 33.41
CA GLU A 294 -11.09 -0.25 34.31
C GLU A 294 -9.69 -0.22 34.96
N ASN A 295 -9.17 -1.36 35.40
CA ASN A 295 -7.81 -1.47 35.93
C ASN A 295 -6.74 -1.11 34.91
N ARG A 296 -6.94 -1.46 33.64
CA ARG A 296 -6.04 -1.08 32.53
C ARG A 296 -6.10 0.41 32.25
N ARG A 297 -7.29 1.01 32.27
CA ARG A 297 -7.50 2.46 32.12
C ARG A 297 -6.77 3.24 33.19
N ILE A 298 -6.95 2.87 34.46
CA ILE A 298 -6.28 3.48 35.62
C ILE A 298 -4.74 3.35 35.49
N ARG A 299 -4.23 2.19 35.08
CA ARG A 299 -2.78 2.02 34.86
C ARG A 299 -2.24 2.92 33.75
N LYS A 300 -2.99 3.11 32.67
CA LYS A 300 -2.63 3.98 31.55
C LYS A 300 -2.62 5.45 31.96
N GLU A 301 -3.65 5.88 32.70
CA GLU A 301 -3.74 7.24 33.25
C GLU A 301 -2.59 7.52 34.24
N ASN A 302 -2.29 6.57 35.13
CA ASN A 302 -1.16 6.68 36.06
C ASN A 302 0.19 6.74 35.33
N LYS A 303 0.37 5.99 34.23
CA LYS A 303 1.58 6.02 33.43
C LYS A 303 1.75 7.39 32.74
N ILE A 304 0.67 7.92 32.15
CA ILE A 304 0.68 9.26 31.52
C ILE A 304 1.04 10.32 32.57
N ALA A 305 0.42 10.28 33.75
CA ALA A 305 0.69 11.20 34.84
C ALA A 305 2.16 11.10 35.31
N THR A 306 2.72 9.88 35.37
CA THR A 306 4.12 9.66 35.74
C THR A 306 5.06 10.25 34.69
N ASP A 307 4.80 10.00 33.40
CA ASP A 307 5.59 10.52 32.29
C ASP A 307 5.53 12.06 32.23
N GLU A 308 4.39 12.66 32.53
CA GLU A 308 4.23 14.12 32.62
C GLU A 308 5.04 14.70 33.81
N ILE A 309 4.97 14.06 34.98
CA ILE A 309 5.77 14.44 36.15
C ILE A 309 7.27 14.37 35.85
N GLU A 310 7.73 13.29 35.20
CA GLU A 310 9.13 13.17 34.82
C GLU A 310 9.55 14.26 33.81
N GLN A 311 8.68 14.59 32.85
CA GLN A 311 8.96 15.68 31.89
C GLN A 311 9.04 17.04 32.58
N ILE A 312 8.14 17.29 33.55
CA ILE A 312 8.16 18.53 34.36
C ILE A 312 9.44 18.59 35.19
N GLN A 313 9.83 17.49 35.84
CA GLN A 313 11.08 17.41 36.63
C GLN A 313 12.31 17.64 35.76
N LYS A 314 12.39 17.02 34.56
CA LYS A 314 13.49 17.27 33.60
C LYS A 314 13.55 18.73 33.13
N LYS A 315 12.39 19.36 32.88
CA LYS A 315 12.32 20.79 32.52
C LYS A 315 12.76 21.70 33.69
N THR A 316 12.44 21.34 34.93
CA THR A 316 12.78 22.11 36.11
C THR A 316 14.28 21.97 36.46
N MET A 317 14.86 20.77 36.32
CA MET A 317 16.32 20.56 36.46
C MET A 317 17.10 21.36 35.42
N ASN A 318 16.72 21.30 34.15
CA ASN A 318 17.35 22.10 33.10
C ASN A 318 17.26 23.61 33.33
N ARG A 319 16.21 24.13 33.95
CA ARG A 319 16.08 25.53 34.37
C ARG A 319 17.00 25.87 35.54
N ALA A 320 17.19 24.98 36.51
CA ALA A 320 18.07 25.18 37.63
C ALA A 320 19.54 25.17 37.19
N GLU A 321 19.91 24.27 36.29
CA GLU A 321 21.25 24.24 35.69
C GLU A 321 21.55 25.48 34.83
N ARG A 322 20.60 25.96 34.03
CA ARG A 322 20.71 27.23 33.31
C ARG A 322 20.88 28.44 34.24
N ARG A 323 20.17 28.46 35.39
CA ARG A 323 20.33 29.51 36.38
C ARG A 323 21.69 29.45 37.10
N LYS A 324 22.25 28.24 37.36
CA LYS A 324 23.60 28.07 37.87
C LYS A 324 24.67 28.54 36.87
N ALA A 325 24.53 28.18 35.61
CA ALA A 325 25.44 28.59 34.55
C ALA A 325 25.45 30.12 34.33
N LEU A 326 24.27 30.76 34.42
CA LEU A 326 24.18 32.24 34.35
C LEU A 326 24.81 32.95 35.55
N LYS A 327 24.72 32.38 36.78
CA LYS A 327 25.35 32.95 37.95
C LYS A 327 26.89 32.80 37.95
N ASN A 328 27.41 31.78 37.27
CA ASN A 328 28.88 31.57 37.14
C ASN A 328 29.49 32.41 36.00
N LYS A 329 28.72 33.03 35.10
CA LYS A 329 29.21 33.96 34.08
C LYS A 329 29.26 35.42 34.57
N ASN A 330 28.68 35.71 35.71
CA ASN A 330 28.62 37.06 36.30
C ASN A 330 29.51 37.16 37.58
N LYS A 331 30.42 36.22 37.79
CA LYS A 331 31.57 36.30 38.69
C LYS A 331 32.87 36.27 37.85
#